data_918ed286be2c2a70b03e07a8269f446c
#
_entry.id   918ed286be2c2a70b03e07a8269f446c
#
_cell.length_a   1.000
_cell.length_b   1.000
_cell.length_c   1.000
_cell.angle_alpha   90.00
_cell.angle_beta   90.00
_cell.angle_gamma   90.00
#
_symmetry.space_group_name_H-M   'P 1'
#
loop_
_entity.id
_entity.type
_entity.pdbx_description
1 polymer ?
#
loop_
_entity_poly.entity_id
_entity_poly.type
_entity_poly.pdbx_seq_one_letter_code
_entity_poly.pdbx_strand_id
1 'polypeptide(L)'
;FKIPNRMKKILFTLLSAAVAVSAAAGDKNYLRYVDPYIGAGGHGHVFVGACVPFGAIQIGPQNIFKGWDWCSGYHYSDNVLIGFSHTHLSGTGCTDLGDIQIMPFTGDVRTRRGEQDDISNSCSAHYRHENERVSPYFYSLTLDNGIHAELTASRRVAFHKYTFPAGEEARLLINLREGNGFPSVASSLRLVDAHTVVGHRIVKGWAPEHRVYFALKSDRPIAELLVFNDDEPAGRGELEGEGVKGVVCFEGSVEKLALKVAISSVSTDNALENLRKEIPHWNFGKVMTAARDAWEKELERVEITTADERAKRIFYTAMYHTMIAPTTYCDVNGEFRGHDNKIRKAD
;
A
#
# COMPACT_ATOMS: atom_id res chain seq x y z
N PHE A 1 34.98 35.43 47.68
CA PHE A 1 33.94 34.49 48.17
C PHE A 1 34.47 33.08 47.96
N LYS A 2 34.84 32.37 49.04
CA LYS A 2 35.27 30.96 48.97
C LYS A 2 34.02 30.06 49.14
N ILE A 3 33.61 29.33 48.12
CA ILE A 3 32.52 28.37 48.18
C ILE A 3 32.93 27.22 49.11
N PRO A 4 32.14 26.84 50.14
CA PRO A 4 32.51 25.75 51.08
C PRO A 4 32.61 24.40 50.36
N ASN A 5 33.57 23.56 50.77
CA ASN A 5 33.83 22.24 50.14
C ASN A 5 32.60 21.29 50.09
N ARG A 6 31.65 21.44 50.97
CA ARG A 6 30.37 20.68 50.93
C ARG A 6 29.49 21.03 49.76
N MET A 7 29.40 22.31 49.38
CA MET A 7 28.65 22.76 48.22
C MET A 7 29.29 22.33 46.89
N LYS A 8 30.62 22.26 46.81
CA LYS A 8 31.31 21.74 45.62
C LYS A 8 30.99 20.25 45.37
N LYS A 9 30.90 19.41 46.43
CA LYS A 9 30.50 17.98 46.29
C LYS A 9 29.07 17.81 45.83
N ILE A 10 28.13 18.64 46.34
CA ILE A 10 26.72 18.58 45.93
C ILE A 10 26.56 19.07 44.49
N LEU A 11 27.30 20.13 44.09
CA LEU A 11 27.25 20.63 42.70
C LEU A 11 27.86 19.61 41.72
N PHE A 12 28.90 18.87 42.12
CA PHE A 12 29.51 17.83 41.28
C PHE A 12 28.61 16.57 41.14
N THR A 13 27.87 16.21 42.22
CA THR A 13 26.93 15.09 42.21
C THR A 13 25.64 15.43 41.39
N LEU A 14 25.18 16.66 41.41
CA LEU A 14 24.07 17.14 40.59
C LEU A 14 24.46 17.25 39.11
N LEU A 15 25.69 17.68 38.81
CA LEU A 15 26.18 17.74 37.42
C LEU A 15 26.39 16.33 36.84
N SER A 16 26.87 15.37 37.63
CA SER A 16 27.02 13.95 37.20
C SER A 16 25.68 13.26 37.01
N ALA A 17 24.66 13.59 37.82
CA ALA A 17 23.30 13.07 37.67
C ALA A 17 22.61 13.66 36.41
N ALA A 18 22.84 14.96 36.11
CA ALA A 18 22.30 15.60 34.91
C ALA A 18 22.95 15.06 33.62
N VAL A 19 24.25 14.72 33.64
CA VAL A 19 24.95 14.11 32.49
C VAL A 19 24.53 12.64 32.30
N ALA A 20 24.22 11.90 33.39
CA ALA A 20 23.75 10.52 33.29
C ALA A 20 22.31 10.43 32.74
N VAL A 21 21.46 11.44 32.98
CA VAL A 21 20.08 11.48 32.45
C VAL A 21 20.06 11.92 30.97
N SER A 22 21.04 12.71 30.49
CA SER A 22 21.10 13.07 29.06
C SER A 22 21.77 12.00 28.16
N ALA A 23 22.46 11.02 28.74
CA ALA A 23 23.07 9.93 27.98
C ALA A 23 22.13 8.76 27.68
N ALA A 24 20.88 8.79 28.19
CA ALA A 24 19.90 7.73 28.00
C ALA A 24 18.80 8.06 26.98
N ALA A 25 18.86 9.23 26.32
CA ALA A 25 18.07 9.49 25.12
C ALA A 25 18.79 8.90 23.91
N GLY A 26 18.96 7.57 23.89
CA GLY A 26 19.38 6.84 22.70
C GLY A 26 18.40 7.15 21.58
N ASP A 27 18.94 7.29 20.38
CA ASP A 27 18.18 7.52 19.16
C ASP A 27 17.06 6.47 19.05
N LYS A 28 15.82 6.87 19.40
CA LYS A 28 14.64 6.00 19.43
C LYS A 28 14.19 5.72 17.99
N ASN A 29 14.95 4.93 17.27
CA ASN A 29 14.66 4.47 15.93
C ASN A 29 14.37 2.98 15.95
N TYR A 30 13.13 2.60 16.30
CA TYR A 30 12.73 1.20 16.41
C TYR A 30 12.44 0.57 15.04
N LEU A 31 12.09 1.37 14.04
CA LEU A 31 11.87 0.93 12.65
C LEU A 31 13.11 0.25 12.05
N ARG A 32 14.33 0.58 12.50
CA ARG A 32 15.55 -0.10 12.05
C ARG A 32 15.58 -1.60 12.36
N TYR A 33 14.75 -2.03 13.30
CA TYR A 33 14.64 -3.44 13.70
C TYR A 33 13.53 -4.17 12.95
N VAL A 34 12.62 -3.46 12.28
CA VAL A 34 11.51 -4.09 11.54
C VAL A 34 12.00 -4.56 10.19
N ASP A 35 11.82 -5.85 9.93
CA ASP A 35 12.14 -6.49 8.67
C ASP A 35 10.85 -7.08 8.05
N PRO A 36 10.19 -6.38 7.12
CA PRO A 36 8.93 -6.85 6.52
C PRO A 36 9.07 -8.14 5.70
N TYR A 37 10.29 -8.59 5.38
CA TYR A 37 10.48 -9.85 4.69
C TYR A 37 10.40 -11.08 5.61
N ILE A 38 10.48 -10.91 6.94
CA ILE A 38 10.28 -12.03 7.87
C ILE A 38 8.85 -12.57 7.71
N GLY A 39 8.75 -13.81 7.24
CA GLY A 39 7.49 -14.46 6.94
C GLY A 39 6.94 -14.24 5.51
N ALA A 40 7.65 -13.50 4.63
CA ALA A 40 7.24 -13.28 3.24
C ALA A 40 7.55 -14.45 2.30
N GLY A 41 8.23 -15.49 2.80
CA GLY A 41 8.55 -16.71 2.05
C GLY A 41 8.15 -17.96 2.82
N GLY A 42 8.25 -19.12 2.18
CA GLY A 42 7.79 -20.38 2.74
C GLY A 42 6.28 -20.32 3.08
N HIS A 43 5.91 -20.74 4.29
CA HIS A 43 4.51 -20.76 4.74
C HIS A 43 4.16 -19.56 5.65
N GLY A 44 4.81 -18.42 5.49
CA GLY A 44 4.62 -17.28 6.41
C GLY A 44 3.41 -16.41 6.11
N HIS A 45 3.03 -16.25 4.86
CA HIS A 45 1.85 -15.53 4.37
C HIS A 45 1.72 -14.10 4.87
N VAL A 46 2.81 -13.36 5.01
CA VAL A 46 2.78 -11.97 5.48
C VAL A 46 2.75 -10.98 4.32
N PHE A 47 2.10 -9.87 4.56
CA PHE A 47 2.07 -8.72 3.65
C PHE A 47 3.45 -8.07 3.50
N VAL A 48 3.82 -7.76 2.26
CA VAL A 48 4.98 -6.94 1.91
C VAL A 48 4.50 -5.69 1.18
N GLY A 49 4.86 -4.51 1.69
CA GLY A 49 4.42 -3.24 1.12
C GLY A 49 4.43 -2.12 2.14
N ALA A 50 3.71 -1.04 1.85
CA ALA A 50 3.61 0.14 2.71
C ALA A 50 2.20 0.29 3.30
N CYS A 51 2.13 0.61 4.60
CA CYS A 51 0.89 0.94 5.30
C CYS A 51 1.18 1.85 6.50
N VAL A 52 0.15 2.25 7.22
CA VAL A 52 0.27 2.83 8.57
C VAL A 52 -0.33 1.86 9.59
N PRO A 53 0.00 1.97 10.88
CA PRO A 53 -0.59 1.12 11.90
C PRO A 53 -2.11 1.14 11.82
N PHE A 54 -2.73 -0.05 11.74
CA PHE A 54 -4.18 -0.23 11.65
C PHE A 54 -4.84 0.52 10.48
N GLY A 55 -4.09 0.82 9.40
CA GLY A 55 -4.62 1.48 8.20
C GLY A 55 -5.58 0.58 7.42
N ALA A 56 -6.54 1.19 6.71
CA ALA A 56 -7.39 0.48 5.76
C ALA A 56 -6.60 0.09 4.48
N ILE A 57 -5.53 0.84 4.17
CA ILE A 57 -4.64 0.59 3.04
C ILE A 57 -3.47 -0.29 3.47
N GLN A 58 -3.26 -1.38 2.73
CA GLN A 58 -2.03 -2.17 2.63
C GLN A 58 -1.62 -2.17 1.16
N ILE A 59 -0.84 -1.14 0.74
CA ILE A 59 -0.38 -1.03 -0.65
C ILE A 59 0.90 -1.83 -0.86
N GLY A 60 0.86 -2.80 -1.75
CA GLY A 60 2.01 -3.67 -2.01
C GLY A 60 1.94 -4.41 -3.32
N PRO A 61 3.05 -5.07 -3.71
CA PRO A 61 3.13 -5.87 -4.91
C PRO A 61 2.23 -7.10 -4.83
N GLN A 62 1.69 -7.48 -5.99
CA GLN A 62 0.96 -8.73 -6.17
C GLN A 62 1.69 -9.59 -7.18
N ASN A 63 1.89 -10.88 -6.85
CA ASN A 63 2.41 -11.89 -7.74
C ASN A 63 1.28 -12.72 -8.34
N ILE A 64 1.58 -13.50 -9.37
CA ILE A 64 0.65 -14.50 -9.91
C ILE A 64 0.43 -15.56 -8.84
N PHE A 65 -0.83 -15.88 -8.55
CA PHE A 65 -1.18 -16.90 -7.56
C PHE A 65 -0.71 -18.28 -8.01
N LYS A 66 0.14 -18.93 -7.21
CA LYS A 66 0.74 -20.25 -7.49
C LYS A 66 0.39 -21.29 -6.42
N GLY A 67 -0.63 -21.04 -5.63
CA GLY A 67 -1.06 -21.94 -4.57
C GLY A 67 -1.06 -21.30 -3.18
N TRP A 68 -1.18 -22.13 -2.16
CA TRP A 68 -1.42 -21.74 -0.79
C TRP A 68 -0.42 -20.71 -0.22
N ASP A 69 0.85 -20.83 -0.55
CA ASP A 69 1.89 -19.90 -0.05
C ASP A 69 1.76 -18.46 -0.59
N TRP A 70 0.95 -18.24 -1.62
CA TRP A 70 0.64 -16.92 -2.17
C TRP A 70 -0.60 -16.24 -1.54
N CYS A 71 -1.06 -16.72 -0.38
CA CYS A 71 -2.28 -16.18 0.28
C CYS A 71 -2.24 -14.69 0.57
N SER A 72 -1.06 -14.11 0.84
CA SER A 72 -0.90 -12.67 1.07
C SER A 72 -0.77 -11.85 -0.23
N GLY A 73 -0.80 -12.49 -1.40
CA GLY A 73 -0.61 -11.86 -2.70
C GLY A 73 0.85 -11.71 -3.12
N TYR A 74 1.80 -11.75 -2.22
CA TYR A 74 3.24 -11.72 -2.45
C TYR A 74 3.91 -12.97 -1.89
N HIS A 75 4.90 -13.48 -2.60
CA HIS A 75 5.79 -14.52 -2.08
C HIS A 75 7.24 -14.25 -2.48
N TYR A 76 8.16 -14.28 -1.52
CA TYR A 76 9.57 -13.88 -1.74
C TYR A 76 10.32 -14.72 -2.80
N SER A 77 9.88 -15.93 -3.11
CA SER A 77 10.49 -16.72 -4.18
C SER A 77 10.02 -16.33 -5.59
N ASP A 78 9.06 -15.40 -5.71
CA ASP A 78 8.51 -14.96 -6.98
C ASP A 78 9.28 -13.72 -7.52
N ASN A 79 9.25 -13.55 -8.82
CA ASN A 79 9.90 -12.44 -9.52
C ASN A 79 9.02 -11.83 -10.63
N VAL A 80 7.70 -12.08 -10.58
CA VAL A 80 6.73 -11.51 -11.52
C VAL A 80 5.76 -10.61 -10.78
N LEU A 81 5.72 -9.34 -11.15
CA LEU A 81 4.73 -8.36 -10.69
C LEU A 81 3.54 -8.35 -11.66
N ILE A 82 2.33 -8.50 -11.11
CA ILE A 82 1.07 -8.34 -11.87
C ILE A 82 0.35 -7.02 -11.55
N GLY A 83 0.84 -6.27 -10.58
CA GLY A 83 0.34 -4.97 -10.18
C GLY A 83 0.52 -4.71 -8.68
N PHE A 84 0.07 -3.54 -8.25
CA PHE A 84 0.04 -3.12 -6.84
C PHE A 84 -1.40 -3.07 -6.37
N SER A 85 -1.75 -3.90 -5.38
CA SER A 85 -3.10 -3.95 -4.79
C SER A 85 -3.16 -3.14 -3.50
N HIS A 86 -4.35 -2.65 -3.15
CA HIS A 86 -4.55 -1.71 -2.05
C HIS A 86 -4.98 -2.36 -0.74
N THR A 87 -5.38 -3.63 -0.80
CA THR A 87 -5.78 -4.44 0.35
C THR A 87 -5.08 -5.79 0.32
N HIS A 88 -4.55 -6.24 1.46
CA HIS A 88 -3.89 -7.53 1.60
C HIS A 88 -4.23 -8.16 2.94
N LEU A 89 -4.35 -9.49 2.95
CA LEU A 89 -4.28 -10.27 4.18
C LEU A 89 -2.82 -10.44 4.62
N SER A 90 -2.60 -10.58 5.91
CA SER A 90 -1.29 -10.85 6.49
C SER A 90 -1.39 -11.87 7.60
N GLY A 91 -0.56 -12.92 7.55
CA GLY A 91 -0.53 -13.98 8.56
C GLY A 91 -1.71 -14.96 8.50
N THR A 92 -2.44 -15.03 7.39
CA THR A 92 -3.56 -15.95 7.19
C THR A 92 -3.22 -17.00 6.14
N GLY A 93 -3.73 -18.22 6.30
CA GLY A 93 -3.55 -19.32 5.34
C GLY A 93 -4.69 -19.46 4.33
N CYS A 94 -5.37 -18.37 4.00
CA CYS A 94 -6.43 -18.34 2.99
C CYS A 94 -6.29 -17.11 2.12
N THR A 95 -6.71 -17.25 0.86
CA THR A 95 -6.75 -16.13 -0.10
C THR A 95 -7.99 -15.28 0.12
N ASP A 96 -7.84 -13.97 0.09
CA ASP A 96 -8.90 -12.97 -0.07
C ASP A 96 -8.26 -11.60 -0.37
N LEU A 97 -9.09 -10.56 -0.58
CA LEU A 97 -8.65 -9.19 -0.85
C LEU A 97 -7.86 -9.07 -2.18
N GLY A 98 -6.79 -8.29 -2.21
CA GLY A 98 -6.09 -7.94 -3.46
C GLY A 98 -6.89 -6.96 -4.31
N ASP A 99 -7.65 -6.08 -3.63
CA ASP A 99 -8.57 -5.17 -4.31
C ASP A 99 -7.85 -4.00 -4.98
N ILE A 100 -8.47 -3.50 -6.05
CA ILE A 100 -8.05 -2.32 -6.80
C ILE A 100 -6.59 -2.44 -7.21
N GLN A 101 -6.31 -3.39 -8.10
CA GLN A 101 -4.96 -3.62 -8.60
C GLN A 101 -4.61 -2.62 -9.69
N ILE A 102 -3.43 -1.99 -9.57
CA ILE A 102 -2.91 -1.04 -10.56
C ILE A 102 -1.55 -1.54 -11.05
N MET A 103 -1.42 -1.74 -12.37
CA MET A 103 -0.17 -2.14 -13.01
C MET A 103 0.30 -1.03 -13.97
N PRO A 104 1.47 -0.40 -13.70
CA PRO A 104 2.10 0.51 -14.66
C PRO A 104 2.77 -0.30 -15.77
N PHE A 105 2.58 0.13 -17.01
CA PHE A 105 3.22 -0.48 -18.19
C PHE A 105 3.42 0.54 -19.29
N THR A 106 4.12 0.17 -20.36
CA THR A 106 4.38 1.04 -21.54
C THR A 106 3.96 0.34 -22.84
N GLY A 107 3.78 1.14 -23.90
CA GLY A 107 3.53 0.67 -25.25
C GLY A 107 2.08 0.29 -25.50
N ASP A 108 1.85 -0.77 -26.26
CA ASP A 108 0.52 -1.18 -26.74
C ASP A 108 -0.45 -1.47 -25.59
N VAL A 109 -1.74 -1.22 -25.82
CA VAL A 109 -2.82 -1.51 -24.85
C VAL A 109 -2.92 -3.01 -24.61
N ARG A 110 -2.80 -3.41 -23.34
CA ARG A 110 -2.88 -4.79 -22.85
C ARG A 110 -3.68 -4.83 -21.57
N THR A 111 -4.42 -5.91 -21.34
CA THR A 111 -5.27 -6.10 -20.15
C THR A 111 -4.99 -7.43 -19.44
N ARG A 112 -4.27 -8.35 -20.11
CA ARG A 112 -3.95 -9.66 -19.56
C ARG A 112 -2.84 -9.56 -18.51
N ARG A 113 -2.94 -10.30 -17.44
CA ARG A 113 -1.88 -10.42 -16.42
C ARG A 113 -0.81 -11.48 -16.76
N GLY A 114 -1.02 -12.29 -17.80
CA GLY A 114 -0.20 -13.45 -18.09
C GLY A 114 -0.50 -14.64 -17.17
N GLU A 115 0.23 -15.72 -17.39
CA GLU A 115 0.16 -16.96 -16.64
C GLU A 115 1.52 -17.23 -15.97
N GLN A 116 1.57 -18.25 -15.11
CA GLN A 116 2.72 -18.56 -14.27
C GLN A 116 4.05 -18.63 -15.02
N ASP A 117 4.06 -19.24 -16.19
CA ASP A 117 5.26 -19.51 -16.98
C ASP A 117 5.34 -18.65 -18.27
N ASP A 118 4.31 -17.84 -18.56
CA ASP A 118 4.24 -17.00 -19.74
C ASP A 118 3.55 -15.66 -19.45
N ILE A 119 4.34 -14.61 -19.33
CA ILE A 119 3.86 -13.22 -19.23
C ILE A 119 3.95 -12.47 -20.56
N SER A 120 4.24 -13.15 -21.66
CA SER A 120 4.23 -12.53 -22.99
C SER A 120 2.86 -11.95 -23.32
N ASN A 121 2.81 -10.82 -24.02
CA ASN A 121 1.57 -10.10 -24.35
C ASN A 121 0.70 -9.73 -23.14
N SER A 122 1.31 -9.60 -21.95
CA SER A 122 0.64 -9.17 -20.72
C SER A 122 1.13 -7.80 -20.24
N CYS A 123 0.48 -7.23 -19.22
CA CYS A 123 0.95 -6.05 -18.51
C CYS A 123 2.00 -6.38 -17.46
N SER A 124 2.15 -7.66 -17.08
CA SER A 124 3.06 -8.10 -16.02
C SER A 124 4.52 -7.88 -16.40
N ALA A 125 5.37 -7.76 -15.42
CA ALA A 125 6.79 -7.55 -15.63
C ALA A 125 7.64 -8.34 -14.62
N HIS A 126 8.81 -8.78 -15.06
CA HIS A 126 9.80 -9.36 -14.17
C HIS A 126 10.49 -8.29 -13.33
N TYR A 127 10.95 -8.70 -12.15
CA TYR A 127 11.77 -7.89 -11.26
C TYR A 127 12.78 -8.75 -10.51
N ARG A 128 13.71 -8.08 -9.82
CA ARG A 128 14.72 -8.70 -8.95
C ARG A 128 14.63 -8.11 -7.56
N HIS A 129 14.76 -8.95 -6.53
CA HIS A 129 14.74 -8.49 -5.13
C HIS A 129 15.85 -7.50 -4.79
N GLU A 130 16.98 -7.52 -5.51
CA GLU A 130 18.04 -6.50 -5.36
C GLU A 130 17.59 -5.08 -5.72
N ASN A 131 16.54 -4.96 -6.58
CA ASN A 131 15.91 -3.72 -7.01
C ASN A 131 14.67 -3.36 -6.17
N GLU A 132 14.36 -4.15 -5.15
CA GLU A 132 13.23 -3.99 -4.25
C GLU A 132 13.69 -3.42 -2.90
N ARG A 133 12.94 -2.46 -2.36
CA ARG A 133 13.16 -1.91 -1.02
C ARG A 133 11.84 -1.84 -0.29
N VAL A 134 11.81 -2.35 0.94
CA VAL A 134 10.62 -2.36 1.79
C VAL A 134 10.93 -1.83 3.18
N SER A 135 10.00 -1.09 3.72
CA SER A 135 9.87 -0.74 5.13
C SER A 135 8.38 -0.59 5.44
N PRO A 136 7.94 -0.61 6.70
CA PRO A 136 6.52 -0.55 7.03
C PRO A 136 5.74 0.60 6.39
N TYR A 137 6.40 1.71 6.08
CA TYR A 137 5.82 2.97 5.57
C TYR A 137 6.17 3.29 4.12
N PHE A 138 7.03 2.49 3.48
CA PHE A 138 7.54 2.76 2.13
C PHE A 138 7.87 1.46 1.42
N TYR A 139 7.55 1.41 0.14
CA TYR A 139 7.93 0.34 -0.78
C TYR A 139 8.45 0.95 -2.08
N SER A 140 9.49 0.39 -2.65
CA SER A 140 9.91 0.72 -4.02
C SER A 140 10.44 -0.49 -4.77
N LEU A 141 10.27 -0.45 -6.08
CA LEU A 141 10.67 -1.52 -6.99
C LEU A 141 11.04 -0.94 -8.35
N THR A 142 12.15 -1.40 -8.92
CA THR A 142 12.46 -1.18 -10.33
C THR A 142 12.25 -2.49 -11.09
N LEU A 143 11.36 -2.44 -12.08
CA LEU A 143 11.04 -3.56 -12.96
C LEU A 143 12.13 -3.74 -14.03
N ASP A 144 12.25 -4.95 -14.59
CA ASP A 144 13.25 -5.24 -15.63
C ASP A 144 12.99 -4.46 -16.95
N ASN A 145 11.77 -3.98 -17.16
CA ASN A 145 11.43 -3.06 -18.26
C ASN A 145 11.75 -1.59 -17.98
N GLY A 146 12.40 -1.28 -16.86
CA GLY A 146 12.87 0.06 -16.49
C GLY A 146 11.85 0.94 -15.78
N ILE A 147 10.61 0.51 -15.57
CA ILE A 147 9.64 1.26 -14.78
C ILE A 147 10.04 1.20 -13.30
N HIS A 148 10.11 2.37 -12.65
CA HIS A 148 10.35 2.47 -11.22
C HIS A 148 9.09 2.92 -10.49
N ALA A 149 8.71 2.20 -9.43
CA ALA A 149 7.58 2.48 -8.56
C ALA A 149 8.04 2.83 -7.14
N GLU A 150 7.41 3.84 -6.55
CA GLU A 150 7.54 4.19 -5.12
C GLU A 150 6.13 4.30 -4.53
N LEU A 151 5.90 3.68 -3.37
CA LEU A 151 4.60 3.59 -2.71
C LEU A 151 4.71 4.01 -1.25
N THR A 152 3.71 4.74 -0.78
CA THR A 152 3.48 5.03 0.64
C THR A 152 1.98 5.15 0.89
N ALA A 153 1.56 5.25 2.15
CA ALA A 153 0.14 5.34 2.46
C ALA A 153 -0.14 6.25 3.66
N SER A 154 -1.33 6.79 3.70
CA SER A 154 -2.02 7.22 4.90
C SER A 154 -3.02 6.13 5.32
N ARG A 155 -3.94 6.44 6.23
CA ARG A 155 -4.87 5.44 6.77
C ARG A 155 -5.82 4.85 5.72
N ARG A 156 -6.29 5.68 4.75
CA ARG A 156 -7.28 5.28 3.73
C ARG A 156 -6.85 5.62 2.31
N VAL A 157 -5.64 6.15 2.12
CA VAL A 157 -5.16 6.61 0.81
C VAL A 157 -3.76 6.09 0.55
N ALA A 158 -3.58 5.38 -0.55
CA ALA A 158 -2.26 5.04 -1.09
C ALA A 158 -1.74 6.21 -1.95
N PHE A 159 -0.44 6.44 -1.92
CA PHE A 159 0.23 7.39 -2.78
C PHE A 159 1.30 6.65 -3.58
N HIS A 160 1.15 6.65 -4.90
CA HIS A 160 2.07 6.03 -5.84
C HIS A 160 2.86 7.10 -6.59
N LYS A 161 4.11 6.80 -6.86
CA LYS A 161 4.93 7.51 -7.86
C LYS A 161 5.50 6.49 -8.83
N TYR A 162 5.40 6.80 -10.10
CA TYR A 162 6.00 6.01 -11.15
C TYR A 162 6.98 6.86 -11.95
N THR A 163 8.09 6.25 -12.33
CA THR A 163 9.00 6.80 -13.33
C THR A 163 9.06 5.80 -14.49
N PHE A 164 8.73 6.27 -15.68
CA PHE A 164 8.73 5.48 -16.90
C PHE A 164 10.01 5.76 -17.71
N PRO A 165 10.49 4.80 -18.52
CA PRO A 165 11.57 5.04 -19.46
C PRO A 165 11.22 6.19 -20.43
N ALA A 166 12.22 7.00 -20.75
CA ALA A 166 12.04 8.16 -21.64
C ALA A 166 11.61 7.71 -23.05
N GLY A 167 10.63 8.43 -23.61
CA GLY A 167 10.12 8.17 -24.97
C GLY A 167 9.07 7.07 -25.06
N GLU A 168 8.79 6.36 -23.96
CA GLU A 168 7.75 5.33 -23.92
C GLU A 168 6.37 5.93 -23.59
N GLU A 169 5.31 5.34 -24.15
CA GLU A 169 3.94 5.70 -23.80
C GLU A 169 3.53 5.09 -22.47
N ALA A 170 3.45 5.93 -21.44
CA ALA A 170 3.03 5.50 -20.09
C ALA A 170 1.54 5.13 -20.04
N ARG A 171 1.24 4.00 -19.45
CA ARG A 171 -0.13 3.49 -19.26
C ARG A 171 -0.30 2.89 -17.87
N LEU A 172 -1.55 2.82 -17.41
CA LEU A 172 -1.92 2.08 -16.20
C LEU A 172 -3.06 1.14 -16.51
N LEU A 173 -2.92 -0.13 -16.14
CA LEU A 173 -4.04 -1.05 -16.04
C LEU A 173 -4.66 -0.91 -14.64
N ILE A 174 -5.95 -0.62 -14.56
CA ILE A 174 -6.79 -0.77 -13.36
C ILE A 174 -7.54 -2.09 -13.53
N ASN A 175 -7.21 -3.08 -12.73
CA ASN A 175 -7.81 -4.39 -12.79
C ASN A 175 -8.74 -4.59 -11.59
N LEU A 176 -10.04 -4.68 -11.86
CA LEU A 176 -11.07 -4.95 -10.85
C LEU A 176 -11.59 -6.41 -10.95
N ARG A 177 -11.24 -7.12 -12.01
CA ARG A 177 -11.69 -8.51 -12.22
C ARG A 177 -11.04 -9.48 -11.26
N GLU A 178 -9.72 -9.52 -11.26
CA GLU A 178 -8.95 -10.41 -10.41
C GLU A 178 -8.67 -9.75 -9.05
N GLY A 179 -8.62 -10.57 -8.04
CA GLY A 179 -8.10 -10.25 -6.72
C GLY A 179 -7.18 -11.38 -6.28
N ASN A 180 -6.93 -11.50 -5.01
CA ASN A 180 -6.15 -12.61 -4.48
C ASN A 180 -7.07 -13.80 -4.14
N GLY A 181 -7.48 -14.55 -5.16
CA GLY A 181 -8.25 -15.80 -5.05
C GLY A 181 -9.73 -15.69 -5.42
N PHE A 182 -10.36 -14.53 -5.32
CA PHE A 182 -11.77 -14.36 -5.67
C PHE A 182 -11.96 -13.30 -6.75
N PRO A 183 -12.55 -13.65 -7.89
CA PRO A 183 -12.93 -12.69 -8.92
C PRO A 183 -14.07 -11.80 -8.43
N SER A 184 -14.21 -10.61 -9.04
CA SER A 184 -15.36 -9.74 -8.80
C SER A 184 -16.66 -10.38 -9.29
N VAL A 185 -17.75 -10.13 -8.56
CA VAL A 185 -19.11 -10.46 -8.96
C VAL A 185 -19.87 -9.22 -9.46
N ALA A 186 -19.36 -8.03 -9.15
CA ALA A 186 -19.78 -6.76 -9.74
C ALA A 186 -18.64 -5.76 -9.59
N SER A 187 -18.43 -4.94 -10.58
CA SER A 187 -17.40 -3.90 -10.58
C SER A 187 -17.77 -2.76 -11.52
N SER A 188 -17.23 -1.58 -11.28
CA SER A 188 -17.42 -0.44 -12.19
C SER A 188 -16.18 0.44 -12.23
N LEU A 189 -16.00 1.09 -13.39
CA LEU A 189 -15.04 2.17 -13.60
C LEU A 189 -15.75 3.34 -14.25
N ARG A 190 -15.39 4.57 -13.85
CA ARG A 190 -15.87 5.79 -14.49
C ARG A 190 -14.84 6.91 -14.40
N LEU A 191 -14.51 7.50 -15.55
CA LEU A 191 -13.74 8.74 -15.64
C LEU A 191 -14.67 9.92 -15.30
N VAL A 192 -14.37 10.61 -14.20
CA VAL A 192 -15.20 11.73 -13.69
C VAL A 192 -14.77 13.06 -14.30
N ASP A 193 -13.46 13.26 -14.38
CA ASP A 193 -12.83 14.43 -14.98
C ASP A 193 -11.44 14.06 -15.51
N ALA A 194 -10.73 15.00 -16.10
CA ALA A 194 -9.41 14.77 -16.68
C ALA A 194 -8.34 14.22 -15.72
N HIS A 195 -8.63 14.11 -14.43
CA HIS A 195 -7.67 13.64 -13.41
C HIS A 195 -8.22 12.55 -12.51
N THR A 196 -9.52 12.22 -12.61
CA THR A 196 -10.20 11.43 -11.59
C THR A 196 -10.94 10.24 -12.18
N VAL A 197 -10.60 9.05 -11.73
CA VAL A 197 -11.35 7.81 -11.98
C VAL A 197 -11.93 7.31 -10.67
N VAL A 198 -13.20 6.92 -10.69
CA VAL A 198 -13.89 6.30 -9.55
C VAL A 198 -14.43 4.94 -9.95
N GLY A 199 -14.70 4.11 -8.98
CA GLY A 199 -15.29 2.81 -9.24
C GLY A 199 -15.49 1.98 -7.99
N HIS A 200 -15.89 0.74 -8.19
CA HIS A 200 -16.03 -0.22 -7.11
C HIS A 200 -15.71 -1.64 -7.56
N ARG A 201 -15.41 -2.47 -6.60
CA ARG A 201 -15.26 -3.92 -6.72
C ARG A 201 -16.07 -4.60 -5.63
N ILE A 202 -16.88 -5.57 -6.01
CA ILE A 202 -17.67 -6.40 -5.10
C ILE A 202 -17.25 -7.85 -5.30
N VAL A 203 -16.98 -8.53 -4.20
CA VAL A 203 -16.47 -9.90 -4.16
C VAL A 203 -17.30 -10.74 -3.21
N LYS A 204 -17.46 -12.01 -3.51
CA LYS A 204 -17.94 -13.05 -2.61
C LYS A 204 -16.77 -13.97 -2.27
N GLY A 205 -16.21 -13.77 -1.11
CA GLY A 205 -15.09 -14.53 -0.56
C GLY A 205 -15.43 -15.03 0.85
N TRP A 206 -14.59 -14.75 1.82
CA TRP A 206 -14.89 -15.03 3.24
C TRP A 206 -16.09 -14.25 3.74
N ALA A 207 -16.17 -12.98 3.39
CA ALA A 207 -17.41 -12.25 3.57
C ALA A 207 -18.40 -12.67 2.47
N PRO A 208 -19.69 -12.87 2.81
CA PRO A 208 -20.72 -13.13 1.80
C PRO A 208 -20.78 -12.05 0.72
N GLU A 209 -20.38 -10.83 1.08
CA GLU A 209 -20.27 -9.70 0.18
C GLU A 209 -19.27 -8.68 0.73
N HIS A 210 -18.12 -8.59 0.07
CA HIS A 210 -17.10 -7.59 0.36
C HIS A 210 -17.16 -6.49 -0.71
N ARG A 211 -17.32 -5.23 -0.29
CA ARG A 211 -17.45 -4.06 -1.17
C ARG A 211 -16.31 -3.09 -0.93
N VAL A 212 -15.59 -2.77 -1.98
CA VAL A 212 -14.56 -1.72 -1.98
C VAL A 212 -14.89 -0.70 -3.07
N TYR A 213 -15.21 0.51 -2.65
CA TYR A 213 -15.31 1.68 -3.51
C TYR A 213 -13.97 2.40 -3.51
N PHE A 214 -13.61 3.04 -4.62
CA PHE A 214 -12.36 3.77 -4.68
C PHE A 214 -12.46 5.06 -5.49
N ALA A 215 -11.51 5.96 -5.24
CA ALA A 215 -11.25 7.14 -6.04
C ALA A 215 -9.75 7.23 -6.32
N LEU A 216 -9.39 7.24 -7.59
CA LEU A 216 -8.04 7.47 -8.09
C LEU A 216 -7.94 8.91 -8.60
N LYS A 217 -6.89 9.63 -8.19
CA LYS A 217 -6.55 10.93 -8.74
C LYS A 217 -5.12 10.92 -9.28
N SER A 218 -4.96 11.43 -10.50
CA SER A 218 -3.67 11.59 -11.20
C SER A 218 -3.19 13.04 -11.16
N ASP A 219 -1.88 13.26 -11.06
CA ASP A 219 -1.26 14.59 -11.23
C ASP A 219 -1.12 14.97 -12.70
N ARG A 220 -1.30 14.01 -13.62
CA ARG A 220 -1.27 14.20 -15.07
C ARG A 220 -2.67 14.07 -15.67
N PRO A 221 -3.00 14.85 -16.70
CA PRO A 221 -4.28 14.69 -17.40
C PRO A 221 -4.41 13.31 -18.04
N ILE A 222 -5.56 12.70 -17.81
CA ILE A 222 -5.98 11.46 -18.46
C ILE A 222 -6.58 11.83 -19.79
N ALA A 223 -5.94 11.40 -20.89
CA ALA A 223 -6.46 11.60 -22.23
C ALA A 223 -7.68 10.70 -22.50
N GLU A 224 -7.60 9.46 -22.01
CA GLU A 224 -8.63 8.46 -22.25
C GLU A 224 -8.60 7.37 -21.18
N LEU A 225 -9.80 6.84 -20.85
CA LEU A 225 -9.99 5.60 -20.10
C LEU A 225 -10.62 4.59 -21.07
N LEU A 226 -9.83 3.64 -21.56
CA LEU A 226 -10.32 2.48 -22.31
C LEU A 226 -10.87 1.45 -21.32
N VAL A 227 -12.06 0.92 -21.57
CA VAL A 227 -12.69 -0.05 -20.66
C VAL A 227 -12.93 -1.39 -21.34
N PHE A 228 -12.76 -2.45 -20.56
CA PHE A 228 -12.79 -3.84 -21.02
C PHE A 228 -13.66 -4.67 -20.07
N ASN A 229 -14.38 -5.63 -20.63
CA ASN A 229 -15.02 -6.69 -19.85
C ASN A 229 -14.16 -7.95 -19.98
N ASP A 230 -13.54 -8.39 -18.88
CA ASP A 230 -12.38 -9.27 -18.90
C ASP A 230 -11.26 -8.68 -19.82
N ASP A 231 -10.97 -9.30 -20.94
CA ASP A 231 -9.96 -8.80 -21.88
C ASP A 231 -10.57 -8.30 -23.20
N GLU A 232 -11.91 -8.27 -23.30
CA GLU A 232 -12.61 -7.81 -24.51
C GLU A 232 -12.94 -6.31 -24.44
N PRO A 233 -12.60 -5.53 -25.46
CA PRO A 233 -12.92 -4.10 -25.50
C PRO A 233 -14.41 -3.83 -25.35
N ALA A 234 -14.79 -2.94 -24.43
CA ALA A 234 -16.19 -2.63 -24.10
C ALA A 234 -16.55 -1.15 -24.27
N GLY A 235 -15.56 -0.29 -24.58
CA GLY A 235 -15.82 1.14 -24.81
C GLY A 235 -14.81 2.07 -24.15
N ARG A 236 -15.27 3.25 -23.79
CA ARG A 236 -14.46 4.34 -23.23
C ARG A 236 -15.21 5.08 -22.14
N GLY A 237 -14.46 5.57 -21.14
CA GLY A 237 -14.93 6.45 -20.10
C GLY A 237 -15.62 5.75 -18.93
N GLU A 238 -16.49 4.80 -19.16
CA GLU A 238 -17.19 4.07 -18.10
C GLU A 238 -17.60 2.66 -18.51
N LEU A 239 -17.65 1.77 -17.55
CA LEU A 239 -18.19 0.42 -17.67
C LEU A 239 -18.66 -0.08 -16.31
N GLU A 240 -19.74 -0.84 -16.29
CA GLU A 240 -20.21 -1.65 -15.16
C GLU A 240 -20.40 -3.10 -15.60
N GLY A 241 -19.96 -4.06 -14.79
CA GLY A 241 -20.02 -5.48 -15.08
C GLY A 241 -19.29 -6.33 -14.05
N GLU A 242 -19.14 -7.62 -14.34
CA GLU A 242 -18.41 -8.52 -13.45
C GLU A 242 -16.89 -8.44 -13.67
N GLY A 243 -16.45 -8.29 -14.92
CA GLY A 243 -15.04 -8.39 -15.34
C GLY A 243 -14.39 -7.05 -15.69
N VAL A 244 -14.72 -5.95 -15.01
CA VAL A 244 -14.28 -4.62 -15.44
C VAL A 244 -12.77 -4.45 -15.26
N LYS A 245 -12.11 -4.05 -16.35
CA LYS A 245 -10.73 -3.57 -16.40
C LYS A 245 -10.69 -2.22 -17.12
N GLY A 246 -9.72 -1.38 -16.80
CA GLY A 246 -9.54 -0.10 -17.46
C GLY A 246 -8.08 0.18 -17.76
N VAL A 247 -7.79 0.67 -18.96
CA VAL A 247 -6.47 1.20 -19.33
C VAL A 247 -6.53 2.71 -19.36
N VAL A 248 -5.79 3.34 -18.45
CA VAL A 248 -5.61 4.79 -18.42
C VAL A 248 -4.51 5.17 -19.39
N CYS A 249 -4.83 6.03 -20.35
CA CYS A 249 -3.90 6.65 -21.30
C CYS A 249 -3.73 8.13 -20.93
N PHE A 250 -2.50 8.62 -20.95
CA PHE A 250 -2.19 10.00 -20.59
C PHE A 250 -1.95 10.87 -21.81
N GLU A 251 -2.08 12.20 -21.65
CA GLU A 251 -1.73 13.15 -22.69
C GLU A 251 -0.20 13.28 -22.79
N GLY A 252 0.31 13.11 -24.00
CA GLY A 252 1.74 13.28 -24.33
C GLY A 252 2.65 12.25 -23.66
N SER A 253 3.95 12.53 -23.65
CA SER A 253 4.95 11.69 -22.98
C SER A 253 4.97 11.97 -21.48
N VAL A 254 4.74 10.94 -20.67
CA VAL A 254 4.73 11.01 -19.21
C VAL A 254 5.88 10.17 -18.66
N GLU A 255 6.99 10.81 -18.32
CA GLU A 255 8.11 10.13 -17.64
C GLU A 255 7.89 9.98 -16.13
N LYS A 256 7.15 10.92 -15.52
CA LYS A 256 6.86 10.91 -14.07
C LYS A 256 5.37 11.10 -13.84
N LEU A 257 4.82 10.21 -13.06
CA LEU A 257 3.40 10.14 -12.73
C LEU A 257 3.23 9.97 -11.23
N ALA A 258 2.34 10.75 -10.65
CA ALA A 258 1.90 10.55 -9.28
C ALA A 258 0.40 10.25 -9.22
N LEU A 259 0.03 9.26 -8.42
CA LEU A 259 -1.36 8.86 -8.19
C LEU A 259 -1.66 8.85 -6.71
N LYS A 260 -2.90 9.19 -6.38
CA LYS A 260 -3.48 8.95 -5.06
C LYS A 260 -4.71 8.07 -5.23
N VAL A 261 -4.81 7.00 -4.47
CA VAL A 261 -5.93 6.06 -4.51
C VAL A 261 -6.49 5.90 -3.12
N ALA A 262 -7.71 6.36 -2.92
CA ALA A 262 -8.45 6.20 -1.68
C ALA A 262 -9.46 5.07 -1.81
N ILE A 263 -9.73 4.38 -0.70
CA ILE A 263 -10.77 3.36 -0.61
C ILE A 263 -11.84 3.74 0.42
N SER A 264 -13.02 3.17 0.27
CA SER A 264 -14.16 3.27 1.18
C SER A 264 -15.00 2.00 1.11
N SER A 265 -15.60 1.60 2.22
CA SER A 265 -16.63 0.53 2.25
C SER A 265 -18.04 1.06 1.95
N VAL A 266 -18.21 2.38 1.83
CA VAL A 266 -19.51 3.05 1.75
C VAL A 266 -19.86 3.46 0.32
N SER A 267 -19.04 4.34 -0.29
CA SER A 267 -19.30 4.91 -1.62
C SER A 267 -18.05 5.50 -2.26
N THR A 268 -18.12 5.78 -3.57
CA THR A 268 -17.09 6.55 -4.29
C THR A 268 -16.97 7.98 -3.78
N ASP A 269 -18.06 8.60 -3.32
CA ASP A 269 -18.03 9.95 -2.76
C ASP A 269 -17.26 9.99 -1.44
N ASN A 270 -17.45 8.96 -0.59
CA ASN A 270 -16.65 8.80 0.63
C ASN A 270 -15.17 8.55 0.31
N ALA A 271 -14.86 7.77 -0.71
CA ALA A 271 -13.48 7.59 -1.16
C ALA A 271 -12.84 8.92 -1.63
N LEU A 272 -13.60 9.75 -2.38
CA LEU A 272 -13.17 11.10 -2.76
C LEU A 272 -12.98 12.01 -1.55
N GLU A 273 -13.83 11.91 -0.53
CA GLU A 273 -13.69 12.67 0.71
C GLU A 273 -12.45 12.20 1.49
N ASN A 274 -12.23 10.89 1.65
CA ASN A 274 -11.03 10.32 2.26
C ASN A 274 -9.76 10.86 1.58
N LEU A 275 -9.72 10.82 0.23
CA LEU A 275 -8.60 11.33 -0.55
C LEU A 275 -8.32 12.81 -0.28
N ARG A 276 -9.38 13.64 -0.34
CA ARG A 276 -9.28 15.08 -0.16
C ARG A 276 -8.86 15.47 1.26
N LYS A 277 -9.30 14.74 2.28
CA LYS A 277 -9.03 15.03 3.69
C LYS A 277 -7.66 14.52 4.13
N GLU A 278 -7.26 13.32 3.74
CA GLU A 278 -6.01 12.72 4.21
C GLU A 278 -4.79 13.19 3.42
N ILE A 279 -4.89 13.30 2.07
CA ILE A 279 -3.77 13.72 1.23
C ILE A 279 -4.21 14.85 0.27
N PRO A 280 -4.43 16.09 0.76
CA PRO A 280 -4.85 17.22 -0.08
C PRO A 280 -3.76 17.73 -1.03
N HIS A 281 -2.53 17.30 -0.88
CA HIS A 281 -1.35 17.78 -1.60
C HIS A 281 -0.65 16.66 -2.38
N TRP A 282 0.31 17.03 -3.25
CA TRP A 282 1.14 16.10 -4.04
C TRP A 282 2.56 15.90 -3.47
N ASN A 283 2.77 16.18 -2.19
CA ASN A 283 4.06 15.99 -1.52
C ASN A 283 4.17 14.56 -0.96
N PHE A 284 4.77 13.66 -1.75
CA PHE A 284 5.00 12.26 -1.39
C PHE A 284 5.84 12.12 -0.11
N GLY A 285 6.94 12.90 -0.01
CA GLY A 285 7.83 12.85 1.15
C GLY A 285 7.14 13.20 2.46
N LYS A 286 6.17 14.14 2.43
CA LYS A 286 5.38 14.48 3.61
C LYS A 286 4.50 13.31 4.07
N VAL A 287 3.86 12.59 3.15
CA VAL A 287 3.04 11.41 3.47
C VAL A 287 3.91 10.29 4.02
N MET A 288 5.03 10.00 3.35
CA MET A 288 5.99 8.98 3.77
C MET A 288 6.55 9.27 5.17
N THR A 289 6.91 10.53 5.47
CA THR A 289 7.37 10.93 6.79
C THR A 289 6.30 10.74 7.86
N ALA A 290 5.05 11.14 7.57
CA ALA A 290 3.93 10.97 8.50
C ALA A 290 3.65 9.47 8.77
N ALA A 291 3.74 8.61 7.76
CA ALA A 291 3.60 7.16 7.91
C ALA A 291 4.74 6.56 8.76
N ARG A 292 6.00 6.99 8.53
CA ARG A 292 7.16 6.60 9.34
C ARG A 292 6.95 6.97 10.81
N ASP A 293 6.58 8.22 11.07
CA ASP A 293 6.41 8.73 12.43
C ASP A 293 5.26 8.04 13.16
N ALA A 294 4.19 7.65 12.42
CA ALA A 294 3.10 6.84 12.98
C ALA A 294 3.59 5.47 13.43
N TRP A 295 4.44 4.81 12.66
CA TRP A 295 5.04 3.52 13.03
C TRP A 295 6.00 3.64 14.21
N GLU A 296 6.90 4.64 14.23
CA GLU A 296 7.81 4.86 15.36
C GLU A 296 7.03 5.06 16.66
N LYS A 297 5.95 5.85 16.62
CA LYS A 297 5.10 6.11 17.78
C LYS A 297 4.46 4.85 18.35
N GLU A 298 4.06 3.90 17.50
CA GLU A 298 3.48 2.64 17.98
C GLU A 298 4.57 1.67 18.48
N LEU A 299 5.70 1.59 17.80
CA LEU A 299 6.80 0.71 18.17
C LEU A 299 7.48 1.14 19.48
N GLU A 300 7.56 2.44 19.78
CA GLU A 300 8.15 2.96 21.02
C GLU A 300 7.33 2.64 22.27
N ARG A 301 6.09 2.14 22.14
CA ARG A 301 5.26 1.75 23.28
C ARG A 301 5.83 0.61 24.11
N VAL A 302 6.68 -0.19 23.50
CA VAL A 302 7.35 -1.30 24.19
C VAL A 302 8.84 -1.25 23.88
N GLU A 303 9.65 -1.02 24.92
CA GLU A 303 11.10 -1.04 24.84
C GLU A 303 11.63 -2.34 25.46
N ILE A 304 12.44 -3.08 24.67
CA ILE A 304 13.13 -4.26 25.18
C ILE A 304 14.62 -3.98 25.34
N THR A 305 15.20 -4.42 26.46
CA THR A 305 16.62 -4.30 26.73
C THR A 305 17.31 -5.64 26.51
N THR A 306 18.07 -5.74 25.45
CA THR A 306 18.91 -6.92 25.12
C THR A 306 20.08 -6.50 24.25
N ALA A 307 21.20 -7.19 24.36
CA ALA A 307 22.34 -7.06 23.46
C ALA A 307 22.16 -7.88 22.16
N ASP A 308 21.15 -8.74 22.11
CA ASP A 308 20.85 -9.57 20.93
C ASP A 308 20.03 -8.77 19.90
N GLU A 309 20.70 -8.30 18.86
CA GLU A 309 20.07 -7.55 17.75
C GLU A 309 19.09 -8.41 16.95
N ARG A 310 19.29 -9.73 16.90
CA ARG A 310 18.35 -10.66 16.26
C ARG A 310 17.04 -10.73 17.05
N ALA A 311 17.13 -10.83 18.38
CA ALA A 311 15.95 -10.81 19.23
C ALA A 311 15.17 -9.50 19.09
N LYS A 312 15.84 -8.35 19.01
CA LYS A 312 15.17 -7.06 18.73
C LYS A 312 14.46 -7.08 17.39
N ARG A 313 15.13 -7.56 16.34
CA ARG A 313 14.53 -7.66 15.00
C ARG A 313 13.27 -8.53 15.00
N ILE A 314 13.33 -9.72 15.59
CA ILE A 314 12.17 -10.61 15.72
C ILE A 314 11.05 -9.93 16.49
N PHE A 315 11.34 -9.30 17.62
CA PHE A 315 10.38 -8.67 18.48
C PHE A 315 9.65 -7.50 17.78
N TYR A 316 10.40 -6.54 17.23
CA TYR A 316 9.78 -5.38 16.60
C TYR A 316 9.10 -5.71 15.26
N THR A 317 9.58 -6.72 14.54
CA THR A 317 8.86 -7.24 13.37
C THR A 317 7.55 -7.92 13.76
N ALA A 318 7.54 -8.69 14.84
CA ALA A 318 6.30 -9.28 15.38
C ALA A 318 5.31 -8.19 15.82
N MET A 319 5.78 -7.13 16.51
CA MET A 319 4.94 -5.98 16.84
C MET A 319 4.34 -5.34 15.58
N TYR A 320 5.16 -5.09 14.55
CA TYR A 320 4.68 -4.58 13.26
C TYR A 320 3.57 -5.46 12.68
N HIS A 321 3.76 -6.78 12.63
CA HIS A 321 2.74 -7.70 12.10
C HIS A 321 1.42 -7.63 12.88
N THR A 322 1.44 -7.43 14.20
CA THR A 322 0.21 -7.32 15.01
C THR A 322 -0.58 -6.03 14.76
N MET A 323 0.00 -5.06 14.06
CA MET A 323 -0.61 -3.76 13.76
C MET A 323 -0.97 -3.57 12.28
N ILE A 324 -0.75 -4.60 11.43
CA ILE A 324 -1.27 -4.63 10.06
C ILE A 324 -2.80 -4.87 10.09
N ALA A 325 -3.25 -5.71 11.01
CA ALA A 325 -4.67 -5.99 11.29
C ALA A 325 -4.92 -5.99 12.81
N PRO A 326 -6.14 -5.63 13.29
CA PRO A 326 -7.32 -5.22 12.53
C PRO A 326 -7.15 -3.84 11.88
N THR A 327 -7.92 -3.56 10.81
CA THR A 327 -7.81 -2.33 10.04
C THR A 327 -8.92 -1.33 10.38
N THR A 328 -8.65 -0.05 10.20
CA THR A 328 -9.66 1.00 10.23
C THR A 328 -10.69 0.72 9.13
N TYR A 329 -11.97 0.70 9.48
CA TYR A 329 -13.05 0.37 8.56
C TYR A 329 -14.01 1.55 8.29
N CYS A 330 -14.01 2.58 9.13
CA CYS A 330 -14.81 3.79 8.92
C CYS A 330 -14.08 4.80 8.03
N ASP A 331 -14.83 5.58 7.27
CA ASP A 331 -14.36 6.72 6.50
C ASP A 331 -14.03 7.94 7.37
N VAL A 332 -13.44 8.99 6.80
CA VAL A 332 -13.06 10.22 7.55
C VAL A 332 -14.26 10.95 8.15
N ASN A 333 -15.46 10.76 7.61
CA ASN A 333 -16.73 11.30 8.13
C ASN A 333 -17.36 10.39 9.20
N GLY A 334 -16.69 9.27 9.56
CA GLY A 334 -17.16 8.29 10.53
C GLY A 334 -18.11 7.23 9.96
N GLU A 335 -18.50 7.31 8.70
CA GLU A 335 -19.39 6.32 8.10
C GLU A 335 -18.67 4.99 7.84
N PHE A 336 -19.40 3.90 7.99
CA PHE A 336 -18.95 2.54 7.68
C PHE A 336 -20.12 1.64 7.30
N ARG A 337 -19.83 0.57 6.56
CA ARG A 337 -20.81 -0.45 6.21
C ARG A 337 -20.79 -1.59 7.22
N GLY A 338 -21.92 -1.85 7.87
CA GLY A 338 -22.07 -2.99 8.77
C GLY A 338 -22.13 -4.32 8.01
N HIS A 339 -21.97 -5.44 8.72
CA HIS A 339 -22.08 -6.80 8.16
C HIS A 339 -23.47 -7.12 7.55
N ASP A 340 -24.49 -6.36 7.92
CA ASP A 340 -25.83 -6.40 7.36
C ASP A 340 -26.03 -5.45 6.17
N ASN A 341 -24.94 -4.96 5.59
CA ASN A 341 -24.88 -3.99 4.49
C ASN A 341 -25.50 -2.61 4.77
N LYS A 342 -25.88 -2.30 6.00
CA LYS A 342 -26.38 -0.96 6.37
C LYS A 342 -25.21 -0.02 6.66
N ILE A 343 -25.37 1.22 6.16
CA ILE A 343 -24.44 2.29 6.48
C ILE A 343 -24.74 2.80 7.89
N ARG A 344 -23.69 2.96 8.69
CA ARG A 344 -23.71 3.47 10.06
C ARG A 344 -22.64 4.53 10.22
N LYS A 345 -22.70 5.23 11.33
CA LYS A 345 -21.71 6.23 11.71
C LYS A 345 -21.10 5.84 13.06
N ALA A 346 -19.78 5.85 13.11
CA ALA A 346 -19.03 5.72 14.35
C ALA A 346 -19.11 7.05 15.11
N ASP A 347 -19.17 6.96 16.45
CA ASP A 347 -19.18 8.12 17.36
C ASP A 347 -17.82 8.84 17.36
#